data_d2b57d3ffade6cb7904d9c6f0f6643f9
#
_entry.id   d2b57d3ffade6cb7904d9c6f0f6643f9
#
_cell.length_a   1.000
_cell.length_b   1.000
_cell.length_c   1.000
_cell.angle_alpha   90.00
_cell.angle_beta   90.00
_cell.angle_gamma   90.00
#
_symmetry.space_group_name_H-M   'P 1'
#
loop_
_entity.id
_entity.type
_entity.pdbx_description
1 polymer ?
#
loop_
_entity_poly.entity_id
_entity_poly.type
_entity_poly.pdbx_seq_one_letter_code
_entity_poly.pdbx_strand_id
1 'polypeptide(L)'
;MIVGYVGRLAAEKRVDLLASLAHLPGVRLAVTGGGPMEEDLRAVLPTASFLGMRHGEDLARIYASLDIFVHTGPFETFGQTVQEAAASGLPVVAPAAGGPLDLVADGVTGYLVPPGDPGALTAAVSRLAADPALRAQFSQAARRRVLGRTWSALTDELLDHYEAVIDDATPVARLAA
;
A
#
# COMPACT_ATOMS: atom_id res chain seq x y z
N MET A 1 -5.16 -5.28 -17.95
CA MET A 1 -4.50 -5.30 -16.65
C MET A 1 -5.23 -4.38 -15.69
N ILE A 2 -5.36 -4.78 -14.42
CA ILE A 2 -6.11 -4.03 -13.42
C ILE A 2 -5.13 -3.44 -12.39
N VAL A 3 -5.10 -2.12 -12.28
CA VAL A 3 -4.37 -1.38 -11.26
C VAL A 3 -5.37 -0.98 -10.17
N GLY A 4 -5.13 -1.40 -8.94
CA GLY A 4 -6.04 -1.20 -7.82
C GLY A 4 -5.58 -0.17 -6.81
N TYR A 5 -6.54 0.56 -6.28
CA TYR A 5 -6.43 1.37 -5.07
C TYR A 5 -7.45 0.88 -4.03
N VAL A 6 -7.02 0.78 -2.79
CA VAL A 6 -7.90 0.47 -1.65
C VAL A 6 -7.64 1.47 -0.54
N GLY A 7 -8.67 2.17 -0.10
CA GLY A 7 -8.55 3.12 0.99
C GLY A 7 -9.64 4.17 1.02
N ARG A 8 -9.55 5.08 1.99
CA ARG A 8 -10.44 6.23 2.10
C ARG A 8 -10.19 7.20 0.92
N LEU A 9 -11.27 7.67 0.31
CA LEU A 9 -11.22 8.63 -0.81
C LEU A 9 -11.24 10.06 -0.25
N ALA A 10 -10.07 10.54 0.18
CA ALA A 10 -9.94 11.84 0.84
C ALA A 10 -8.60 12.52 0.44
N ALA A 11 -8.54 13.83 0.63
CA ALA A 11 -7.44 14.68 0.15
C ALA A 11 -6.08 14.29 0.74
N GLU A 12 -6.03 13.92 2.01
CA GLU A 12 -4.79 13.48 2.67
C GLU A 12 -4.24 12.15 2.12
N LYS A 13 -5.09 11.36 1.44
CA LYS A 13 -4.68 10.15 0.72
C LYS A 13 -4.22 10.41 -0.71
N ARG A 14 -4.24 11.69 -1.14
CA ARG A 14 -3.80 12.12 -2.47
C ARG A 14 -4.35 11.25 -3.59
N VAL A 15 -5.63 10.88 -3.46
CA VAL A 15 -6.34 10.06 -4.46
C VAL A 15 -6.48 10.77 -5.82
N ASP A 16 -6.30 12.08 -5.86
CA ASP A 16 -6.19 12.89 -7.06
C ASP A 16 -5.10 12.38 -8.03
N LEU A 17 -4.02 11.82 -7.49
CA LEU A 17 -2.91 11.28 -8.29
C LEU A 17 -3.32 10.09 -9.16
N LEU A 18 -4.40 9.38 -8.82
CA LEU A 18 -4.92 8.28 -9.64
C LEU A 18 -5.32 8.75 -11.05
N ALA A 19 -5.67 10.03 -11.20
CA ALA A 19 -6.01 10.60 -12.50
C ALA A 19 -4.86 10.49 -13.52
N SER A 20 -3.61 10.52 -13.07
CA SER A 20 -2.44 10.37 -13.93
C SER A 20 -2.33 8.99 -14.59
N LEU A 21 -3.01 7.98 -14.04
CA LEU A 21 -3.02 6.62 -14.56
C LEU A 21 -4.15 6.35 -15.57
N ALA A 22 -5.10 7.27 -15.70
CA ALA A 22 -6.33 7.07 -16.51
C ALA A 22 -6.06 6.78 -17.98
N HIS A 23 -4.95 7.28 -18.50
CA HIS A 23 -4.62 7.19 -19.92
C HIS A 23 -3.55 6.16 -20.26
N LEU A 24 -3.13 5.35 -19.27
CA LEU A 24 -2.14 4.31 -19.52
C LEU A 24 -2.72 3.20 -20.41
N PRO A 25 -2.06 2.89 -21.55
CA PRO A 25 -2.55 1.86 -22.48
C PRO A 25 -2.66 0.49 -21.78
N GLY A 26 -3.79 -0.19 -21.97
CA GLY A 26 -4.03 -1.52 -21.41
C GLY A 26 -4.26 -1.57 -19.90
N VAL A 27 -4.31 -0.43 -19.22
CA VAL A 27 -4.59 -0.31 -17.78
C VAL A 27 -6.07 0.02 -17.56
N ARG A 28 -6.68 -0.65 -16.61
CA ARG A 28 -7.99 -0.31 -16.02
C ARG A 28 -7.81 -0.05 -14.54
N LEU A 29 -8.40 1.03 -14.03
CA LEU A 29 -8.36 1.36 -12.62
C LEU A 29 -9.54 0.72 -11.88
N ALA A 30 -9.26 0.10 -10.73
CA ALA A 30 -10.25 -0.34 -9.75
C ALA A 30 -10.03 0.44 -8.45
N VAL A 31 -11.03 1.20 -8.02
CA VAL A 31 -11.00 2.04 -6.84
C VAL A 31 -11.95 1.46 -5.80
N THR A 32 -11.41 1.02 -4.66
CA THR A 32 -12.16 0.42 -3.56
C THR A 32 -12.10 1.31 -2.34
N GLY A 33 -13.24 1.58 -1.76
CA GLY A 33 -13.40 2.46 -0.61
C GLY A 33 -14.47 3.52 -0.86
N GLY A 34 -14.54 4.49 0.02
CA GLY A 34 -15.45 5.62 -0.07
C GLY A 34 -14.84 6.85 0.62
N GLY A 35 -15.43 8.00 0.40
CA GLY A 35 -15.00 9.23 1.06
C GLY A 35 -15.40 10.49 0.30
N PRO A 36 -15.08 11.65 0.86
CA PRO A 36 -15.54 12.95 0.35
C PRO A 36 -15.08 13.27 -1.09
N MET A 37 -14.00 12.65 -1.56
CA MET A 37 -13.49 12.87 -2.92
C MET A 37 -14.05 11.90 -3.96
N GLU A 38 -15.01 11.04 -3.62
CA GLU A 38 -15.50 10.01 -4.53
C GLU A 38 -16.15 10.63 -5.79
N GLU A 39 -16.98 11.66 -5.62
CA GLU A 39 -17.66 12.32 -6.73
C GLU A 39 -16.67 12.99 -7.68
N ASP A 40 -15.70 13.73 -7.15
CA ASP A 40 -14.65 14.37 -7.92
C ASP A 40 -13.82 13.34 -8.71
N LEU A 41 -13.48 12.23 -8.05
CA LEU A 41 -12.73 11.15 -8.70
C LEU A 41 -13.53 10.48 -9.82
N ARG A 42 -14.82 10.26 -9.64
CA ARG A 42 -15.70 9.70 -10.69
C ARG A 42 -15.76 10.62 -11.91
N ALA A 43 -15.74 11.93 -11.69
CA ALA A 43 -15.74 12.91 -12.77
C ALA A 43 -14.45 12.87 -13.61
N VAL A 44 -13.28 12.69 -12.97
CA VAL A 44 -11.98 12.66 -13.66
C VAL A 44 -11.54 11.26 -14.10
N LEU A 45 -12.18 10.21 -13.58
CA LEU A 45 -11.90 8.81 -13.89
C LEU A 45 -13.15 8.07 -14.39
N PRO A 46 -13.80 8.52 -15.49
CA PRO A 46 -15.08 7.96 -15.92
C PRO A 46 -15.01 6.49 -16.36
N THR A 47 -13.83 5.98 -16.65
CA THR A 47 -13.61 4.58 -17.06
C THR A 47 -13.17 3.67 -15.92
N ALA A 48 -12.91 4.22 -14.73
CA ALA A 48 -12.51 3.43 -13.55
C ALA A 48 -13.70 2.69 -12.95
N SER A 49 -13.43 1.51 -12.41
CA SER A 49 -14.42 0.74 -11.64
C SER A 49 -14.38 1.17 -10.18
N PHE A 50 -15.43 1.85 -9.71
CA PHE A 50 -15.58 2.19 -8.30
C PHE A 50 -16.40 1.10 -7.60
N LEU A 51 -15.75 0.37 -6.67
CA LEU A 51 -16.31 -0.82 -6.05
C LEU A 51 -16.99 -0.53 -4.70
N GLY A 52 -16.89 0.72 -4.21
CA GLY A 52 -17.41 1.13 -2.91
C GLY A 52 -16.64 0.49 -1.73
N MET A 53 -17.18 0.64 -0.52
CA MET A 53 -16.60 0.06 0.69
C MET A 53 -16.75 -1.47 0.65
N ARG A 54 -15.65 -2.20 0.90
CA ARG A 54 -15.61 -3.67 0.97
C ARG A 54 -14.81 -4.13 2.17
N HIS A 55 -15.14 -5.32 2.69
CA HIS A 55 -14.54 -5.90 3.88
C HIS A 55 -14.43 -7.42 3.74
N GLY A 56 -13.59 -8.04 4.59
CA GLY A 56 -13.48 -9.49 4.69
C GLY A 56 -13.16 -10.17 3.36
N GLU A 57 -13.87 -11.25 3.05
CA GLU A 57 -13.65 -12.02 1.82
C GLU A 57 -13.84 -11.23 0.53
N ASP A 58 -14.82 -10.31 0.50
CA ASP A 58 -15.05 -9.51 -0.71
C ASP A 58 -13.86 -8.59 -1.00
N LEU A 59 -13.25 -8.01 0.03
CA LEU A 59 -12.03 -7.23 -0.12
C LEU A 59 -10.86 -8.12 -0.56
N ALA A 60 -10.71 -9.30 0.03
CA ALA A 60 -9.67 -10.25 -0.37
C ALA A 60 -9.79 -10.69 -1.84
N ARG A 61 -11.02 -10.93 -2.32
CA ARG A 61 -11.29 -11.24 -3.73
C ARG A 61 -10.92 -10.07 -4.65
N ILE A 62 -11.13 -8.84 -4.21
CA ILE A 62 -10.71 -7.65 -4.97
C ILE A 62 -9.19 -7.64 -5.09
N TYR A 63 -8.43 -7.74 -3.98
CA TYR A 63 -6.98 -7.81 -4.06
C TYR A 63 -6.50 -8.93 -4.99
N ALA A 64 -7.08 -10.12 -4.89
CA ALA A 64 -6.72 -11.26 -5.74
C ALA A 64 -7.02 -11.04 -7.25
N SER A 65 -7.85 -10.06 -7.59
CA SER A 65 -8.22 -9.72 -8.97
C SER A 65 -7.35 -8.63 -9.58
N LEU A 66 -6.45 -8.02 -8.79
CA LEU A 66 -5.58 -6.94 -9.24
C LEU A 66 -4.27 -7.50 -9.82
N ASP A 67 -3.62 -6.70 -10.66
CA ASP A 67 -2.27 -6.97 -11.19
C ASP A 67 -1.19 -6.11 -10.52
N ILE A 68 -1.53 -4.89 -10.13
CA ILE A 68 -0.66 -3.92 -9.46
C ILE A 68 -1.49 -3.19 -8.40
N PHE A 69 -0.90 -2.93 -7.24
CA PHE A 69 -1.49 -2.09 -6.22
C PHE A 69 -0.81 -0.73 -6.16
N VAL A 70 -1.60 0.34 -6.07
CA VAL A 70 -1.13 1.72 -5.95
C VAL A 70 -1.60 2.31 -4.63
N HIS A 71 -0.67 2.87 -3.88
CA HIS A 71 -0.91 3.71 -2.70
C HIS A 71 -0.43 5.12 -3.00
N THR A 72 -1.22 6.15 -2.67
CA THR A 72 -0.92 7.54 -3.07
C THR A 72 -0.67 8.48 -1.90
N GLY A 73 -1.17 8.11 -0.70
CA GLY A 73 -1.09 8.95 0.49
C GLY A 73 0.30 8.93 1.14
N PRO A 74 0.94 10.08 1.37
CA PRO A 74 2.24 10.14 2.03
C PRO A 74 2.15 10.03 3.56
N PHE A 75 0.95 10.23 4.13
CA PHE A 75 0.70 10.18 5.57
C PHE A 75 0.11 8.83 5.97
N GLU A 76 0.93 7.79 5.85
CA GLU A 76 0.55 6.43 6.24
C GLU A 76 1.49 5.95 7.35
N THR A 77 0.92 5.53 8.47
CA THR A 77 1.71 5.06 9.61
C THR A 77 1.99 3.57 9.55
N PHE A 78 0.96 2.76 9.43
CA PHE A 78 1.08 1.29 9.49
C PHE A 78 1.08 0.62 8.12
N GLY A 79 0.37 1.19 7.14
CA GLY A 79 0.34 0.69 5.77
C GLY A 79 -0.43 -0.63 5.61
N GLN A 80 -1.54 -0.80 6.31
CA GLN A 80 -2.32 -2.05 6.27
C GLN A 80 -2.67 -2.45 4.84
N THR A 81 -3.17 -1.54 4.01
CA THR A 81 -3.54 -1.83 2.61
C THR A 81 -2.35 -2.24 1.75
N VAL A 82 -1.15 -1.71 2.05
CA VAL A 82 0.11 -2.11 1.41
C VAL A 82 0.48 -3.54 1.80
N GLN A 83 0.32 -3.91 3.08
CA GLN A 83 0.58 -5.26 3.56
C GLN A 83 -0.43 -6.27 2.99
N GLU A 84 -1.72 -5.91 2.93
CA GLU A 84 -2.77 -6.74 2.33
C GLU A 84 -2.52 -6.99 0.84
N ALA A 85 -2.10 -5.96 0.10
CA ALA A 85 -1.71 -6.07 -1.30
C ALA A 85 -0.49 -7.00 -1.46
N ALA A 86 0.55 -6.80 -0.67
CA ALA A 86 1.74 -7.65 -0.69
C ALA A 86 1.42 -9.10 -0.31
N ALA A 87 0.56 -9.34 0.68
CA ALA A 87 0.10 -10.68 1.08
C ALA A 87 -0.70 -11.36 -0.06
N SER A 88 -1.41 -10.57 -0.87
CA SER A 88 -2.11 -11.03 -2.07
C SER A 88 -1.17 -11.23 -3.26
N GLY A 89 0.13 -11.01 -3.10
CA GLY A 89 1.13 -11.16 -4.14
C GLY A 89 1.07 -10.03 -5.19
N LEU A 90 0.74 -8.82 -4.79
CA LEU A 90 0.73 -7.69 -5.71
C LEU A 90 2.03 -6.88 -5.60
N PRO A 91 2.67 -6.55 -6.72
CA PRO A 91 3.68 -5.50 -6.71
C PRO A 91 3.03 -4.16 -6.32
N VAL A 92 3.71 -3.41 -5.46
CA VAL A 92 3.19 -2.17 -4.89
C VAL A 92 3.91 -0.97 -5.48
N VAL A 93 3.17 0.06 -5.88
CA VAL A 93 3.73 1.40 -6.16
C VAL A 93 3.21 2.34 -5.09
N ALA A 94 4.11 2.94 -4.32
CA ALA A 94 3.75 3.77 -3.17
C ALA A 94 4.70 4.99 -3.03
N PRO A 95 4.29 6.05 -2.31
CA PRO A 95 5.18 7.17 -2.04
C PRO A 95 6.33 6.74 -1.12
N ALA A 96 7.52 7.31 -1.35
CA ALA A 96 8.70 7.17 -0.50
C ALA A 96 8.53 7.98 0.79
N ALA A 97 7.48 7.66 1.58
CA ALA A 97 7.15 8.34 2.82
C ALA A 97 6.34 7.45 3.76
N GLY A 98 6.52 7.60 5.07
CA GLY A 98 5.77 6.89 6.10
C GLY A 98 5.91 5.37 6.03
N GLY A 99 4.86 4.65 6.42
CA GLY A 99 4.84 3.19 6.47
C GLY A 99 5.28 2.44 5.20
N PRO A 100 5.01 2.92 3.99
CA PRO A 100 5.53 2.32 2.75
C PRO A 100 7.06 2.15 2.71
N LEU A 101 7.85 3.01 3.38
CA LEU A 101 9.32 2.88 3.43
C LEU A 101 9.76 1.57 4.09
N ASP A 102 9.01 1.08 5.07
CA ASP A 102 9.32 -0.16 5.79
C ASP A 102 8.77 -1.40 5.07
N LEU A 103 7.71 -1.22 4.30
CA LEU A 103 6.95 -2.32 3.70
C LEU A 103 7.38 -2.65 2.27
N VAL A 104 7.75 -1.64 1.49
CA VAL A 104 8.13 -1.80 0.08
C VAL A 104 9.65 -1.76 -0.05
N ALA A 105 10.23 -2.84 -0.54
CA ALA A 105 11.63 -2.87 -0.96
C ALA A 105 11.69 -2.36 -2.42
N ASP A 106 12.20 -1.14 -2.59
CA ASP A 106 12.27 -0.49 -3.90
C ASP A 106 13.05 -1.31 -4.93
N GLY A 107 12.46 -1.49 -6.11
CA GLY A 107 13.03 -2.32 -7.18
C GLY A 107 12.99 -3.83 -6.92
N VAL A 108 12.38 -4.30 -5.82
CA VAL A 108 12.30 -5.72 -5.44
C VAL A 108 10.87 -6.20 -5.23
N THR A 109 10.08 -5.47 -4.44
CA THR A 109 8.68 -5.81 -4.15
C THR A 109 7.70 -4.82 -4.77
N GLY A 110 8.21 -3.75 -5.33
CA GLY A 110 7.46 -2.65 -5.89
C GLY A 110 8.38 -1.46 -6.19
N TYR A 111 7.77 -0.29 -6.30
CA TYR A 111 8.49 0.97 -6.47
C TYR A 111 8.07 1.99 -5.42
N LEU A 112 9.07 2.68 -4.87
CA LEU A 112 8.89 3.88 -4.06
C LEU A 112 9.10 5.11 -4.95
N VAL A 113 8.09 5.97 -5.03
CA VAL A 113 8.12 7.18 -5.85
C VAL A 113 8.12 8.44 -5.00
N PRO A 114 8.64 9.57 -5.47
CA PRO A 114 8.54 10.84 -4.74
C PRO A 114 7.07 11.15 -4.39
N PRO A 115 6.77 11.54 -3.14
CA PRO A 115 5.41 11.89 -2.74
C PRO A 115 4.84 13.02 -3.59
N GLY A 116 3.63 12.83 -4.09
CA GLY A 116 2.92 13.85 -4.87
C GLY A 116 3.38 14.00 -6.31
N ASP A 117 4.25 13.14 -6.81
CA ASP A 117 4.73 13.17 -8.20
C ASP A 117 3.90 12.22 -9.10
N PRO A 118 2.97 12.76 -9.93
CA PRO A 118 2.15 11.96 -10.84
C PRO A 118 2.97 11.35 -11.98
N GLY A 119 4.08 12.00 -12.38
CA GLY A 119 4.95 11.51 -13.45
C GLY A 119 5.72 10.28 -13.01
N ALA A 120 6.31 10.31 -11.81
CA ALA A 120 6.99 9.16 -11.23
C ALA A 120 6.04 7.99 -10.98
N LEU A 121 4.82 8.27 -10.46
CA LEU A 121 3.78 7.27 -10.29
C LEU A 121 3.43 6.58 -11.61
N THR A 122 3.17 7.38 -12.65
CA THR A 122 2.83 6.89 -13.99
C THR A 122 3.96 6.05 -14.59
N ALA A 123 5.22 6.51 -14.46
CA ALA A 123 6.37 5.79 -14.97
C ALA A 123 6.56 4.43 -14.28
N ALA A 124 6.42 4.36 -12.95
CA ALA A 124 6.52 3.13 -12.18
C ALA A 124 5.43 2.11 -12.57
N VAL A 125 4.18 2.56 -12.68
CA VAL A 125 3.06 1.70 -13.11
C VAL A 125 3.26 1.26 -14.56
N SER A 126 3.67 2.13 -15.47
CA SER A 126 3.94 1.80 -16.87
C SER A 126 5.03 0.72 -17.01
N ARG A 127 6.08 0.82 -16.22
CA ARG A 127 7.18 -0.16 -16.23
C ARG A 127 6.68 -1.55 -15.82
N LEU A 128 5.90 -1.63 -14.75
CA LEU A 128 5.27 -2.88 -14.32
C LEU A 128 4.24 -3.36 -15.33
N ALA A 129 3.52 -2.46 -15.99
CA ALA A 129 2.54 -2.79 -17.02
C ALA A 129 3.18 -3.45 -18.24
N ALA A 130 4.32 -2.95 -18.66
CA ALA A 130 5.03 -3.41 -19.85
C ALA A 130 5.79 -4.73 -19.66
N ASP A 131 6.12 -5.11 -18.41
CA ASP A 131 6.98 -6.27 -18.13
C ASP A 131 6.28 -7.30 -17.23
N PRO A 132 5.65 -8.35 -17.81
CA PRO A 132 5.01 -9.41 -17.04
C PRO A 132 5.98 -10.24 -16.19
N ALA A 133 7.23 -10.40 -16.61
CA ALA A 133 8.23 -11.16 -15.87
C ALA A 133 8.65 -10.40 -14.62
N LEU A 134 8.88 -9.10 -14.73
CA LEU A 134 9.14 -8.21 -13.61
C LEU A 134 7.99 -8.19 -12.60
N ARG A 135 6.73 -8.12 -13.09
CA ARG A 135 5.55 -8.20 -12.22
C ARG A 135 5.52 -9.50 -11.43
N ALA A 136 5.75 -10.64 -12.09
CA ALA A 136 5.77 -11.94 -11.44
C ALA A 136 6.90 -12.04 -10.40
N GLN A 137 8.07 -11.50 -10.69
CA GLN A 137 9.19 -11.43 -9.74
C GLN A 137 8.83 -10.61 -8.51
N PHE A 138 8.31 -9.40 -8.69
CA PHE A 138 7.92 -8.51 -7.60
C PHE A 138 6.77 -9.10 -6.78
N SER A 139 5.79 -9.73 -7.43
CA SER A 139 4.68 -10.43 -6.80
C SER A 139 5.16 -11.47 -5.80
N GLN A 140 6.06 -12.36 -6.22
CA GLN A 140 6.62 -13.39 -5.35
C GLN A 140 7.43 -12.80 -4.19
N ALA A 141 8.23 -11.76 -4.47
CA ALA A 141 9.04 -11.09 -3.46
C ALA A 141 8.16 -10.37 -2.43
N ALA A 142 7.12 -9.65 -2.87
CA ALA A 142 6.17 -8.95 -2.02
C ALA A 142 5.49 -9.90 -1.04
N ARG A 143 4.95 -11.02 -1.55
CA ARG A 143 4.30 -12.02 -0.71
C ARG A 143 5.26 -12.61 0.33
N ARG A 144 6.48 -13.00 -0.08
CA ARG A 144 7.47 -13.55 0.87
C ARG A 144 7.81 -12.58 1.99
N ARG A 145 7.89 -11.29 1.69
CA ARG A 145 8.27 -10.25 2.66
C ARG A 145 7.27 -10.10 3.81
N VAL A 146 5.98 -10.34 3.58
CA VAL A 146 4.91 -10.09 4.57
C VAL A 146 4.35 -11.35 5.22
N LEU A 147 4.71 -12.56 4.77
CA LEU A 147 4.15 -13.80 5.30
C LEU A 147 4.37 -14.01 6.80
N GLY A 148 5.45 -13.45 7.36
CA GLY A 148 5.74 -13.51 8.79
C GLY A 148 5.12 -12.38 9.62
N ARG A 149 4.50 -11.38 9.00
CA ARG A 149 3.92 -10.21 9.68
C ARG A 149 2.47 -10.48 10.10
N THR A 150 2.27 -11.44 10.98
CA THR A 150 0.96 -11.71 11.58
C THR A 150 0.69 -10.75 12.73
N TRP A 151 -0.57 -10.56 13.09
CA TRP A 151 -0.94 -9.77 14.28
C TRP A 151 -0.29 -10.32 15.54
N SER A 152 -0.18 -11.66 15.68
CA SER A 152 0.52 -12.27 16.81
C SER A 152 1.99 -11.84 16.84
N ALA A 153 2.72 -12.02 15.73
CA ALA A 153 4.13 -11.67 15.67
C ALA A 153 4.39 -10.18 15.96
N LEU A 154 3.52 -9.29 15.44
CA LEU A 154 3.61 -7.84 15.70
C LEU A 154 3.31 -7.50 17.17
N THR A 155 2.38 -8.24 17.80
CA THR A 155 2.07 -8.06 19.22
C THR A 155 3.21 -8.55 20.10
N ASP A 156 3.80 -9.69 19.78
CA ASP A 156 4.93 -10.23 20.49
C ASP A 156 6.14 -9.26 20.42
N GLU A 157 6.46 -8.73 19.23
CA GLU A 157 7.50 -7.71 19.04
C GLU A 157 7.23 -6.44 19.89
N LEU A 158 5.98 -5.99 19.97
CA LEU A 158 5.60 -4.85 20.80
C LEU A 158 5.80 -5.13 22.29
N LEU A 159 5.46 -6.34 22.75
CA LEU A 159 5.66 -6.75 24.14
C LEU A 159 7.15 -6.83 24.49
N ASP A 160 7.98 -7.37 23.60
CA ASP A 160 9.44 -7.39 23.77
C ASP A 160 10.01 -5.96 23.93
N HIS A 161 9.52 -4.99 23.16
CA HIS A 161 9.90 -3.59 23.31
C HIS A 161 9.48 -3.01 24.67
N TYR A 162 8.28 -3.34 25.16
CA TYR A 162 7.85 -2.89 26.49
C TYR A 162 8.70 -3.51 27.61
N GLU A 163 9.03 -4.79 27.53
CA GLU A 163 9.90 -5.47 28.47
C GLU A 163 11.30 -4.83 28.51
N ALA A 164 11.88 -4.58 27.34
CA ALA A 164 13.18 -3.92 27.24
C ALA A 164 13.18 -2.52 27.90
N VAL A 165 12.14 -1.73 27.72
CA VAL A 165 12.03 -0.40 28.37
C VAL A 165 11.86 -0.51 29.89
N ILE A 166 11.11 -1.50 30.37
CA ILE A 166 10.92 -1.75 31.82
C ILE A 166 12.24 -2.18 32.47
N ASP A 167 12.99 -3.05 31.80
CA ASP A 167 14.28 -3.52 32.31
C ASP A 167 15.32 -2.39 32.34
N ASP A 168 15.37 -1.54 31.36
CA ASP A 168 16.23 -0.34 31.36
C ASP A 168 15.83 0.70 32.42
N ALA A 169 14.55 0.80 32.76
CA ALA A 169 14.04 1.72 33.77
C ALA A 169 14.26 1.22 35.20
N THR A 170 14.51 -0.08 35.42
CA THR A 170 14.65 -0.69 36.73
C THR A 170 15.88 -0.20 37.57
N PRO A 171 17.03 0.21 36.99
CA PRO A 171 18.14 0.77 37.74
C PRO A 171 17.87 2.09 38.47
N VAL A 172 16.94 2.89 37.97
CA VAL A 172 16.64 4.23 38.54
C VAL A 172 15.92 4.12 39.87
N ALA A 173 15.11 3.11 40.07
CA ALA A 173 14.38 2.89 41.32
C ALA A 173 15.28 2.39 42.50
N ARG A 174 16.47 1.83 42.24
CA ARG A 174 17.40 1.36 43.25
C ARG A 174 18.31 2.45 43.84
N LEU A 175 18.35 3.62 43.25
CA LEU A 175 19.12 4.79 43.73
C LEU A 175 18.32 5.74 44.61
N ALA A 176 17.01 5.51 44.79
CA ALA A 176 16.12 6.34 45.60
C ALA A 176 15.69 5.70 46.94
N ALA A 177 16.28 4.60 47.35
CA ALA A 177 16.11 3.93 48.64
C ALA A 177 17.43 3.99 49.46
#